data_09a2b11bcc6d7bba31f18997528143ee
#
_entry.id   09a2b11bcc6d7bba31f18997528143ee
#
_cell.length_a   1.000
_cell.length_b   1.000
_cell.length_c   1.000
_cell.angle_alpha   90.00
_cell.angle_beta   90.00
_cell.angle_gamma   90.00
#
_symmetry.space_group_name_H-M   'P 1'
#
loop_
_entity.id
_entity.type
_entity.pdbx_description
1 polymer ?
#
loop_
_entity_poly.entity_id
_entity_poly.type
_entity_poly.pdbx_seq_one_letter_code
_entity_poly.pdbx_strand_id
1 'polypeptide(L)'
;MKILISAVGDTDPIRNYHDGALLHIARKYRPDKIVLVFSDRTRDKKESIEKTLHSIESSYLPEIVIHQPVISNNDVYVFDTMFDQFSSIIQEYYTKEDEFILNLSSATPQIKSSLFVINRLSGINVKAVQVSSPANDSNADIPHENVDDIDLLI
;
A
#
# COMPACT_ATOMS: atom_id res chain seq x y z
N MET A 1 -7.19 -3.65 -16.11
CA MET A 1 -7.11 -4.19 -14.73
C MET A 1 -6.63 -3.07 -13.81
N LYS A 2 -7.11 -3.06 -12.59
CA LYS A 2 -6.68 -2.09 -11.60
C LYS A 2 -5.72 -2.77 -10.63
N ILE A 3 -4.51 -2.23 -10.48
CA ILE A 3 -3.43 -2.86 -9.72
C ILE A 3 -2.96 -1.91 -8.62
N LEU A 4 -2.98 -2.40 -7.38
CA LEU A 4 -2.41 -1.68 -6.23
C LEU A 4 -1.03 -2.23 -5.93
N ILE A 5 -0.05 -1.33 -5.80
CA ILE A 5 1.27 -1.68 -5.29
C ILE A 5 1.41 -1.04 -3.92
N SER A 6 1.62 -1.85 -2.91
CA SER A 6 1.65 -1.39 -1.53
C SER A 6 2.78 -2.04 -0.74
N ALA A 7 3.60 -1.22 -0.09
CA ALA A 7 4.41 -1.69 1.00
C ALA A 7 3.49 -2.00 2.19
N VAL A 8 3.97 -2.82 3.12
CA VAL A 8 3.23 -3.20 4.32
C VAL A 8 3.88 -2.55 5.53
N GLY A 9 3.09 -1.82 6.30
CA GLY A 9 3.55 -1.15 7.50
C GLY A 9 3.00 -1.75 8.77
N ASP A 10 3.41 -1.20 9.91
CA ASP A 10 3.03 -1.70 11.24
C ASP A 10 1.52 -1.57 11.51
N THR A 11 0.86 -0.60 10.88
CA THR A 11 -0.58 -0.38 11.07
C THR A 11 -1.45 -1.22 10.16
N ASP A 12 -0.85 -1.91 9.20
CA ASP A 12 -1.60 -2.78 8.29
C ASP A 12 -1.77 -4.17 8.91
N PRO A 13 -2.89 -4.84 8.69
CA PRO A 13 -4.08 -4.35 8.01
C PRO A 13 -5.01 -3.53 8.90
N ILE A 14 -4.98 -3.74 10.21
CA ILE A 14 -5.88 -3.08 11.17
C ILE A 14 -5.10 -2.73 12.43
N ARG A 15 -5.32 -1.54 12.94
CA ARG A 15 -4.76 -1.11 14.22
C ARG A 15 -5.78 -0.27 14.98
N ASN A 16 -5.92 -0.54 16.28
CA ASN A 16 -6.86 0.18 17.15
C ASN A 16 -8.28 0.22 16.57
N TYR A 17 -8.72 -0.92 16.00
CA TYR A 17 -10.05 -1.09 15.39
C TYR A 17 -10.28 -0.24 14.13
N HIS A 18 -9.23 0.34 13.57
CA HIS A 18 -9.31 1.09 12.31
C HIS A 18 -8.49 0.40 11.23
N ASP A 19 -8.96 0.47 9.99
CA ASP A 19 -8.17 -0.05 8.86
C ASP A 19 -6.86 0.73 8.75
N GLY A 20 -5.78 0.03 8.48
CA GLY A 20 -4.56 0.67 8.00
C GLY A 20 -4.75 1.18 6.59
N ALA A 21 -3.77 1.92 6.08
CA ALA A 21 -3.88 2.53 4.75
C ALA A 21 -4.12 1.50 3.65
N LEU A 22 -3.42 0.37 3.69
CA LEU A 22 -3.56 -0.69 2.71
C LEU A 22 -5.03 -1.17 2.61
N LEU A 23 -5.62 -1.51 3.74
CA LEU A 23 -6.99 -2.02 3.75
C LEU A 23 -8.00 -0.95 3.34
N HIS A 24 -7.80 0.30 3.78
CA HIS A 24 -8.67 1.41 3.38
C HIS A 24 -8.66 1.60 1.86
N ILE A 25 -7.48 1.61 1.26
CA ILE A 25 -7.34 1.77 -0.19
C ILE A 25 -8.01 0.59 -0.92
N ALA A 26 -7.79 -0.63 -0.44
CA ALA A 26 -8.41 -1.81 -1.04
C ALA A 26 -9.94 -1.76 -0.97
N ARG A 27 -10.51 -1.30 0.16
CA ARG A 27 -11.96 -1.14 0.28
C ARG A 27 -12.52 -0.11 -0.67
N LYS A 28 -11.82 1.01 -0.82
CA LYS A 28 -12.31 2.13 -1.62
C LYS A 28 -12.15 1.88 -3.11
N TYR A 29 -10.97 1.43 -3.52
CA TYR A 29 -10.64 1.32 -4.93
C TYR A 29 -10.88 -0.06 -5.53
N ARG A 30 -11.01 -1.09 -4.70
CA ARG A 30 -11.28 -2.48 -5.13
C ARG A 30 -10.34 -2.92 -6.27
N PRO A 31 -9.01 -2.87 -6.06
CA PRO A 31 -8.09 -3.31 -7.11
C PRO A 31 -8.29 -4.79 -7.44
N ASP A 32 -8.12 -5.12 -8.71
CA ASP A 32 -8.20 -6.51 -9.18
C ASP A 32 -6.99 -7.32 -8.74
N LYS A 33 -5.86 -6.64 -8.60
CA LYS A 33 -4.59 -7.26 -8.21
C LYS A 33 -3.90 -6.36 -7.18
N ILE A 34 -3.36 -6.99 -6.15
CA ILE A 34 -2.65 -6.29 -5.08
C ILE A 34 -1.25 -6.88 -4.97
N VAL A 35 -0.24 -6.05 -5.22
CA VAL A 35 1.17 -6.44 -5.05
C VAL A 35 1.61 -5.94 -3.68
N LEU A 36 1.96 -6.88 -2.81
CA LEU A 36 2.39 -6.58 -1.45
C LEU A 36 3.90 -6.69 -1.34
N VAL A 37 4.52 -5.66 -0.79
CA VAL A 37 5.96 -5.61 -0.57
C VAL A 37 6.21 -5.62 0.93
N PHE A 38 6.70 -6.75 1.43
CA PHE A 38 6.99 -6.93 2.85
C PHE A 38 8.44 -6.60 3.17
N SER A 39 8.69 -6.23 4.43
CA SER A 39 10.02 -6.21 5.01
C SER A 39 10.17 -7.40 5.96
N ASP A 40 11.39 -7.63 6.45
CA ASP A 40 11.60 -8.66 7.48
C ASP A 40 10.69 -8.47 8.69
N ARG A 41 10.44 -7.21 9.05
CA ARG A 41 9.60 -6.88 10.21
C ARG A 41 8.13 -7.21 9.98
N THR A 42 7.65 -7.10 8.75
CA THR A 42 6.21 -7.22 8.47
C THR A 42 5.82 -8.54 7.82
N ARG A 43 6.76 -9.37 7.41
CA ARG A 43 6.46 -10.59 6.67
C ARG A 43 5.54 -11.56 7.40
N ASP A 44 5.53 -11.55 8.72
CA ASP A 44 4.66 -12.41 9.52
C ASP A 44 3.19 -12.01 9.43
N LYS A 45 2.89 -10.86 8.85
CA LYS A 45 1.53 -10.38 8.65
C LYS A 45 0.86 -10.93 7.40
N LYS A 46 1.57 -11.71 6.59
CA LYS A 46 1.07 -12.18 5.29
C LYS A 46 -0.31 -12.83 5.38
N GLU A 47 -0.48 -13.83 6.26
CA GLU A 47 -1.75 -14.54 6.38
C GLU A 47 -2.87 -13.62 6.85
N SER A 48 -2.59 -12.77 7.83
CA SER A 48 -3.56 -11.83 8.36
C SER A 48 -4.04 -10.86 7.28
N ILE A 49 -3.11 -10.35 6.48
CA ILE A 49 -3.44 -9.41 5.41
C ILE A 49 -4.25 -10.09 4.31
N GLU A 50 -3.83 -11.26 3.86
CA GLU A 50 -4.55 -12.00 2.82
C GLU A 50 -5.99 -12.30 3.26
N LYS A 51 -6.15 -12.78 4.50
CA LYS A 51 -7.46 -13.08 5.06
C LYS A 51 -8.33 -11.83 5.13
N THR A 52 -7.77 -10.71 5.59
CA THR A 52 -8.50 -9.46 5.73
C THR A 52 -8.93 -8.92 4.38
N LEU A 53 -8.04 -8.94 3.38
CA LEU A 53 -8.38 -8.49 2.03
C LEU A 53 -9.48 -9.34 1.41
N HIS A 54 -9.45 -10.64 1.62
CA HIS A 54 -10.48 -11.55 1.09
C HIS A 54 -11.81 -11.45 1.86
N SER A 55 -11.82 -10.80 3.02
CA SER A 55 -13.04 -10.64 3.83
C SER A 55 -13.73 -9.30 3.62
N ILE A 56 -13.22 -8.43 2.76
CA ILE A 56 -13.85 -7.12 2.48
C ILE A 56 -15.27 -7.31 1.99
N GLU A 57 -15.47 -8.22 1.05
CA GLU A 57 -16.78 -8.55 0.51
C GLU A 57 -16.70 -9.91 -0.16
N SER A 58 -17.75 -10.71 -0.06
CA SER A 58 -17.72 -12.08 -0.59
C SER A 58 -17.52 -12.15 -2.10
N SER A 59 -17.97 -11.12 -2.82
CA SER A 59 -17.83 -11.07 -4.28
C SER A 59 -16.51 -10.45 -4.74
N TYR A 60 -15.71 -9.92 -3.80
CA TYR A 60 -14.43 -9.29 -4.12
C TYR A 60 -13.29 -10.27 -3.83
N LEU A 61 -12.66 -10.77 -4.89
CA LEU A 61 -11.60 -11.78 -4.81
C LEU A 61 -10.37 -11.28 -5.57
N PRO A 62 -9.61 -10.34 -4.99
CA PRO A 62 -8.42 -9.83 -5.68
C PRO A 62 -7.32 -10.88 -5.75
N GLU A 63 -6.54 -10.84 -6.83
CA GLU A 63 -5.30 -11.59 -6.91
C GLU A 63 -4.27 -10.92 -6.00
N ILE A 64 -3.66 -11.69 -5.11
CA ILE A 64 -2.64 -11.17 -4.19
C ILE A 64 -1.29 -11.70 -4.59
N VAL A 65 -0.36 -10.81 -4.90
CA VAL A 65 1.01 -11.15 -5.29
C VAL A 65 1.94 -10.68 -4.19
N ILE A 66 2.75 -11.59 -3.68
CA ILE A 66 3.78 -11.27 -2.69
C ILE A 66 5.09 -11.04 -3.44
N HIS A 67 5.56 -9.80 -3.45
CA HIS A 67 6.81 -9.49 -4.11
C HIS A 67 8.00 -10.11 -3.37
N GLN A 68 8.90 -10.72 -4.09
CA GLN A 68 10.10 -11.33 -3.53
C GLN A 68 11.35 -10.71 -4.14
N PRO A 69 12.43 -10.57 -3.37
CA PRO A 69 12.57 -10.90 -1.94
C PRO A 69 11.95 -9.83 -1.03
N VAL A 70 11.76 -10.18 0.25
CA VAL A 70 11.35 -9.19 1.25
C VAL A 70 12.49 -8.18 1.45
N ILE A 71 12.14 -6.97 1.88
CA ILE A 71 13.13 -5.92 2.09
C ILE A 71 13.81 -6.13 3.45
N SER A 72 15.13 -6.01 3.48
CA SER A 72 15.89 -6.09 4.72
C SER A 72 15.54 -4.95 5.67
N ASN A 73 15.45 -5.25 6.97
CA ASN A 73 15.22 -4.22 7.99
C ASN A 73 16.30 -3.12 8.00
N ASN A 74 17.50 -3.42 7.52
CA ASN A 74 18.56 -2.42 7.41
C ASN A 74 18.30 -1.44 6.28
N ASP A 75 17.59 -1.86 5.25
CA ASP A 75 17.38 -1.06 4.03
C ASP A 75 16.15 -0.16 4.12
N VAL A 76 15.14 -0.52 4.91
CA VAL A 76 13.86 0.21 4.93
C VAL A 76 13.98 1.66 5.39
N TYR A 77 15.08 2.02 6.04
CA TYR A 77 15.35 3.37 6.52
C TYR A 77 16.37 4.12 5.66
N VAL A 78 16.77 3.54 4.53
CA VAL A 78 17.75 4.16 3.61
C VAL A 78 17.02 4.62 2.35
N PHE A 79 16.90 5.93 2.18
CA PHE A 79 16.14 6.50 1.07
C PHE A 79 16.67 6.02 -0.29
N ASP A 80 17.97 6.12 -0.54
CA ASP A 80 18.53 5.75 -1.83
C ASP A 80 18.25 4.30 -2.19
N THR A 81 18.37 3.41 -1.21
CA THR A 81 18.08 1.99 -1.39
C THR A 81 16.61 1.76 -1.69
N MET A 82 15.74 2.44 -0.94
CA MET A 82 14.28 2.31 -1.16
C MET A 82 13.87 2.90 -2.50
N PHE A 83 14.45 4.02 -2.88
CA PHE A 83 14.17 4.60 -4.20
C PHE A 83 14.53 3.62 -5.32
N ASP A 84 15.72 3.02 -5.26
CA ASP A 84 16.16 2.07 -6.28
C ASP A 84 15.30 0.81 -6.30
N GLN A 85 15.00 0.24 -5.13
CA GLN A 85 14.22 -1.00 -5.06
C GLN A 85 12.78 -0.78 -5.52
N PHE A 86 12.11 0.28 -5.07
CA PHE A 86 10.74 0.54 -5.49
C PHE A 86 10.65 0.98 -6.94
N SER A 87 11.66 1.65 -7.47
CA SER A 87 11.71 1.92 -8.91
C SER A 87 11.70 0.62 -9.71
N SER A 88 12.52 -0.36 -9.28
CA SER A 88 12.57 -1.67 -9.94
C SER A 88 11.27 -2.44 -9.79
N ILE A 89 10.66 -2.41 -8.60
CA ILE A 89 9.39 -3.09 -8.34
C ILE A 89 8.29 -2.51 -9.23
N ILE A 90 8.19 -1.21 -9.30
CA ILE A 90 7.18 -0.56 -10.14
C ILE A 90 7.39 -0.91 -11.60
N GLN A 91 8.63 -0.88 -12.08
CA GLN A 91 8.94 -1.25 -13.46
C GLN A 91 8.58 -2.71 -13.77
N GLU A 92 8.74 -3.60 -12.79
CA GLU A 92 8.41 -5.01 -12.99
C GLU A 92 6.91 -5.21 -13.24
N TYR A 93 6.06 -4.47 -12.54
CA TYR A 93 4.61 -4.67 -12.60
C TYR A 93 3.88 -3.69 -13.51
N TYR A 94 4.50 -2.58 -13.88
CA TYR A 94 3.83 -1.54 -14.64
C TYR A 94 3.56 -1.95 -16.09
N THR A 95 2.32 -1.70 -16.54
CA THR A 95 1.93 -1.80 -17.95
C THR A 95 1.12 -0.57 -18.31
N LYS A 96 1.13 -0.17 -19.58
CA LYS A 96 0.35 1.00 -20.04
C LYS A 96 -1.14 0.73 -20.08
N GLU A 97 -1.53 -0.53 -20.17
CA GLU A 97 -2.93 -0.95 -20.33
C GLU A 97 -3.69 -0.98 -19.01
N ASP A 98 -2.99 -1.05 -17.89
CA ASP A 98 -3.59 -1.19 -16.58
C ASP A 98 -3.59 0.13 -15.80
N GLU A 99 -4.53 0.26 -14.88
CA GLU A 99 -4.55 1.37 -13.93
C GLU A 99 -3.72 0.99 -12.72
N PHE A 100 -2.81 1.88 -12.30
CA PHE A 100 -1.95 1.62 -11.15
C PHE A 100 -2.23 2.58 -10.03
N ILE A 101 -2.25 2.05 -8.81
CA ILE A 101 -2.41 2.80 -7.57
C ILE A 101 -1.18 2.51 -6.70
N LEU A 102 -0.56 3.56 -6.17
CA LEU A 102 0.52 3.45 -5.19
C LEU A 102 0.03 3.92 -3.83
N ASN A 103 0.26 3.10 -2.81
CA ASN A 103 -0.03 3.48 -1.43
C ASN A 103 1.15 4.28 -0.86
N LEU A 104 0.92 5.58 -0.59
CA LEU A 104 1.95 6.48 -0.04
C LEU A 104 1.92 6.57 1.49
N SER A 105 1.10 5.76 2.16
CA SER A 105 0.88 5.93 3.59
C SER A 105 1.34 4.78 4.46
N SER A 106 1.77 3.67 3.87
CA SER A 106 2.24 2.52 4.63
C SER A 106 3.75 2.44 4.66
N ALA A 107 4.29 1.90 5.75
CA ALA A 107 5.70 1.60 5.97
C ALA A 107 6.53 2.82 6.41
N THR A 108 7.84 2.79 6.16
CA THR A 108 8.75 3.82 6.70
C THR A 108 8.65 5.14 5.93
N PRO A 109 9.07 6.26 6.54
CA PRO A 109 9.14 7.53 5.82
C PRO A 109 9.98 7.46 4.55
N GLN A 110 11.05 6.66 4.55
CA GLN A 110 11.92 6.51 3.39
C GLN A 110 11.21 5.82 2.23
N ILE A 111 10.39 4.81 2.53
CA ILE A 111 9.57 4.15 1.51
C ILE A 111 8.52 5.12 0.97
N LYS A 112 7.81 5.81 1.85
CA LYS A 112 6.78 6.77 1.45
C LYS A 112 7.37 7.87 0.57
N SER A 113 8.51 8.43 0.98
CA SER A 113 9.18 9.47 0.22
C SER A 113 9.67 8.97 -1.14
N SER A 114 10.19 7.75 -1.19
CA SER A 114 10.64 7.13 -2.45
C SER A 114 9.49 6.99 -3.43
N LEU A 115 8.36 6.47 -2.98
CA LEU A 115 7.18 6.30 -3.82
C LEU A 115 6.65 7.65 -4.33
N PHE A 116 6.63 8.65 -3.46
CA PHE A 116 6.22 9.99 -3.84
C PHE A 116 7.12 10.55 -4.94
N VAL A 117 8.43 10.46 -4.77
CA VAL A 117 9.39 10.98 -5.75
C VAL A 117 9.29 10.22 -7.08
N ILE A 118 9.17 8.90 -7.03
CA ILE A 118 9.00 8.07 -8.23
C ILE A 118 7.74 8.50 -8.99
N ASN A 119 6.64 8.68 -8.28
CA ASN A 119 5.39 9.12 -8.90
C ASN A 119 5.55 10.46 -9.61
N ARG A 120 6.30 11.38 -9.02
CA ARG A 120 6.48 12.72 -9.57
C ARG A 120 7.44 12.78 -10.75
N LEU A 121 8.49 11.95 -10.72
CA LEU A 121 9.58 12.07 -11.67
C LEU A 121 9.54 11.06 -12.81
N SER A 122 8.82 9.95 -12.63
CA SER A 122 8.91 8.84 -13.60
C SER A 122 8.10 9.05 -14.88
N GLY A 123 7.11 9.94 -14.88
CA GLY A 123 6.23 10.14 -16.03
C GLY A 123 5.27 8.98 -16.30
N ILE A 124 5.23 7.97 -15.43
CA ILE A 124 4.28 6.87 -15.57
C ILE A 124 2.90 7.31 -15.08
N ASN A 125 1.86 6.68 -15.65
CA ASN A 125 0.49 7.00 -15.28
C ASN A 125 0.05 6.14 -14.10
N VAL A 126 0.32 6.63 -12.88
CA VAL A 126 -0.10 5.98 -11.65
C VAL A 126 -0.84 6.98 -10.77
N LYS A 127 -1.79 6.48 -10.02
CA LYS A 127 -2.50 7.26 -9.01
C LYS A 127 -1.83 7.02 -7.67
N ALA A 128 -1.23 8.05 -7.11
CA ALA A 128 -0.60 7.96 -5.79
C ALA A 128 -1.60 8.43 -4.74
N VAL A 129 -1.86 7.59 -3.74
CA VAL A 129 -2.89 7.83 -2.74
C VAL A 129 -2.27 7.93 -1.35
N GLN A 130 -2.58 8.99 -0.65
CA GLN A 130 -2.26 9.18 0.75
C GLN A 130 -3.54 9.05 1.56
N VAL A 131 -3.48 8.29 2.65
CA VAL A 131 -4.61 8.06 3.53
C VAL A 131 -4.33 8.74 4.87
N SER A 132 -5.27 9.56 5.33
CA SER A 132 -5.18 10.18 6.64
C SER A 132 -5.50 9.18 7.73
N SER A 133 -4.78 9.24 8.86
CA SER A 133 -5.14 8.46 10.03
C SER A 133 -6.44 8.99 10.64
N PRO A 134 -7.26 8.13 11.25
CA PRO A 134 -8.43 8.59 11.98
C PRO A 134 -8.02 9.59 13.06
N ALA A 135 -8.82 10.63 13.24
CA ALA A 135 -8.50 11.73 14.15
C ALA A 135 -8.54 11.34 15.62
N ASN A 136 -9.20 10.24 15.96
CA ASN A 136 -9.44 9.85 17.35
C ASN A 136 -9.46 8.33 17.49
N ASP A 137 -8.42 7.79 18.11
CA ASP A 137 -8.30 6.35 18.34
C ASP A 137 -9.35 5.79 19.29
N SER A 138 -10.01 6.65 20.08
CA SER A 138 -11.04 6.20 21.00
C SER A 138 -12.39 5.93 20.31
N ASN A 139 -12.52 6.28 19.04
CA ASN A 139 -13.73 6.06 18.26
C ASN A 139 -13.68 4.73 17.51
N ALA A 140 -13.43 3.66 18.24
CA ALA A 140 -13.23 2.34 17.64
C ALA A 140 -14.44 1.84 16.86
N ASP A 141 -15.63 2.32 17.18
CA ASP A 141 -16.86 1.90 16.52
C ASP A 141 -17.22 2.75 15.30
N ILE A 142 -16.41 3.76 14.99
CA ILE A 142 -16.68 4.63 13.86
C ILE A 142 -16.13 3.99 12.60
N PRO A 143 -16.95 3.91 11.54
CA PRO A 143 -16.49 3.35 10.26
C PRO A 143 -15.35 4.13 9.63
N HIS A 144 -14.68 3.47 8.74
CA HIS A 144 -13.47 3.97 8.12
C HIS A 144 -13.64 5.10 7.14
N GLU A 145 -14.84 5.42 6.73
CA GLU A 145 -15.11 6.56 5.86
C GLU A 145 -14.67 7.89 6.46
N ASN A 146 -14.25 7.87 7.74
CA ASN A 146 -13.66 9.04 8.37
C ASN A 146 -12.20 9.27 7.97
N VAL A 147 -11.62 8.34 7.25
CA VAL A 147 -10.24 8.46 6.78
C VAL A 147 -10.27 9.08 5.39
N ASP A 148 -9.58 10.20 5.24
CA ASP A 148 -9.49 10.89 3.97
C ASP A 148 -8.36 10.32 3.15
N ASP A 149 -8.60 10.03 1.89
CA ASP A 149 -7.56 9.71 0.95
C ASP A 149 -7.39 10.88 -0.02
N ILE A 150 -6.15 11.16 -0.33
CA ILE A 150 -5.79 12.30 -1.14
C ILE A 150 -5.08 11.81 -2.40
N ASP A 151 -5.59 12.24 -3.55
CA ASP A 151 -4.93 12.00 -4.82
C ASP A 151 -3.81 13.01 -5.01
N LEU A 152 -2.61 12.50 -5.22
CA LEU A 152 -1.45 13.35 -5.47
C LEU A 152 -1.17 13.46 -6.96
N LEU A 153 -2.20 13.70 -7.74
CA LEU A 153 -2.09 13.93 -9.18
C LEU A 153 -1.71 15.37 -9.44
N ILE A 154 -0.66 15.54 -10.15
CA ILE A 154 -0.24 16.87 -10.59
C ILE A 154 0.12 16.81 -12.06
#